data_b13b548e72f0eceef8ed7acb919853ca
#
_entry.id   b13b548e72f0eceef8ed7acb919853ca
#
_cell.length_a   1.000
_cell.length_b   1.000
_cell.length_c   1.000
_cell.angle_alpha   90.00
_cell.angle_beta   90.00
_cell.angle_gamma   90.00
#
_symmetry.space_group_name_H-M   'P 1'
#
loop_
_entity.id
_entity.type
_entity.pdbx_description
1 polymer ?
#
loop_
_entity_poly.entity_id
_entity_poly.type
_entity_poly.pdbx_seq_one_letter_code
_entity_poly.pdbx_strand_id
1 'polypeptide(L)'
;GINARNLKNLKVDVNKYNELAADLPDDVIKVAESGVFGAVEVEDYARAGADAVLVGEGVATADNHELAVERLVKAGAQVKASETTPLSEHQGPYWGQFGGRYVPEALITALDELERVYTQAKADPEFHKEFMTLQQRYVGRPSPLTEAPRFSALVKEKTGLDARIFLKREDLNHTGAHKINNALGQALLVKRMG
;
A
#
# COMPACT_ATOMS: atom_id res chain seq x y z
N GLY A 1 -2.31 4.13 -3.27
CA GLY A 1 -2.62 2.81 -2.75
C GLY A 1 -3.15 2.85 -1.33
N ILE A 2 -4.09 1.98 -1.02
CA ILE A 2 -4.68 1.82 0.31
C ILE A 2 -4.26 0.45 0.84
N ASN A 3 -3.54 0.43 1.98
CA ASN A 3 -3.05 -0.80 2.58
C ASN A 3 -4.04 -1.33 3.63
N ALA A 4 -4.68 -2.47 3.34
CA ALA A 4 -5.61 -3.13 4.25
C ALA A 4 -4.92 -3.91 5.38
N ARG A 5 -3.59 -4.06 5.37
CA ARG A 5 -2.85 -4.73 6.44
C ARG A 5 -2.60 -3.78 7.61
N ASN A 6 -3.08 -4.15 8.79
CA ASN A 6 -2.73 -3.47 10.02
C ASN A 6 -1.26 -3.73 10.36
N LEU A 7 -0.42 -2.69 10.32
CA LEU A 7 1.03 -2.82 10.53
C LEU A 7 1.43 -3.15 11.97
N LYS A 8 0.50 -3.06 12.94
CA LYS A 8 0.77 -3.41 14.35
C LYS A 8 0.65 -4.90 14.62
N ASN A 9 -0.38 -5.55 14.06
CA ASN A 9 -0.69 -6.95 14.33
C ASN A 9 -0.63 -7.84 13.08
N LEU A 10 -0.28 -7.25 11.93
CA LEU A 10 -0.17 -7.86 10.60
C LEU A 10 -1.49 -8.49 10.09
N LYS A 11 -2.62 -8.27 10.79
CA LYS A 11 -3.92 -8.72 10.32
C LYS A 11 -4.40 -7.87 9.16
N VAL A 12 -5.03 -8.54 8.21
CA VAL A 12 -5.69 -7.89 7.08
C VAL A 12 -7.14 -7.64 7.43
N ASP A 13 -7.62 -6.44 7.14
CA ASP A 13 -9.00 -6.04 7.31
C ASP A 13 -9.46 -5.31 6.04
N VAL A 14 -10.22 -6.02 5.22
CA VAL A 14 -10.77 -5.49 3.96
C VAL A 14 -11.70 -4.29 4.19
N ASN A 15 -12.39 -4.24 5.36
CA ASN A 15 -13.27 -3.12 5.69
C ASN A 15 -12.52 -1.79 5.77
N LYS A 16 -11.24 -1.80 6.17
CA LYS A 16 -10.39 -0.59 6.16
C LYS A 16 -10.18 -0.01 4.78
N TYR A 17 -10.13 -0.87 3.76
CA TYR A 17 -10.08 -0.38 2.39
C TYR A 17 -11.36 0.40 2.06
N ASN A 18 -12.52 -0.15 2.37
CA ASN A 18 -13.83 0.47 2.11
C ASN A 18 -13.94 1.84 2.76
N GLU A 19 -13.52 1.93 4.02
CA GLU A 19 -13.52 3.16 4.78
C GLU A 19 -12.65 4.26 4.13
N LEU A 20 -11.41 3.93 3.74
CA LEU A 20 -10.45 4.88 3.17
C LEU A 20 -10.71 5.20 1.69
N ALA A 21 -11.24 4.25 0.94
CA ALA A 21 -11.50 4.43 -0.49
C ALA A 21 -12.61 5.45 -0.76
N ALA A 22 -13.53 5.60 0.18
CA ALA A 22 -14.61 6.58 0.11
C ALA A 22 -14.14 8.04 0.18
N ASP A 23 -13.03 8.29 0.89
CA ASP A 23 -12.46 9.63 1.03
C ASP A 23 -11.61 10.06 -0.17
N LEU A 24 -11.36 9.14 -1.11
CA LEU A 24 -10.56 9.46 -2.30
C LEU A 24 -11.44 10.01 -3.44
N PRO A 25 -10.94 11.00 -4.19
CA PRO A 25 -11.61 11.52 -5.38
C PRO A 25 -11.93 10.40 -6.38
N ASP A 26 -13.01 10.58 -7.15
CA ASP A 26 -13.45 9.56 -8.13
C ASP A 26 -12.57 9.50 -9.38
N ASP A 27 -11.81 10.56 -9.64
CA ASP A 27 -10.91 10.69 -10.79
C ASP A 27 -9.50 10.10 -10.56
N VAL A 28 -9.24 9.48 -9.38
CA VAL A 28 -7.96 8.83 -9.08
C VAL A 28 -8.08 7.32 -9.13
N ILE A 29 -7.04 6.66 -9.64
CA ILE A 29 -6.94 5.19 -9.62
C ILE A 29 -6.79 4.71 -8.19
N LYS A 30 -7.74 3.91 -7.71
CA LYS A 30 -7.78 3.33 -6.37
C LYS A 30 -7.12 1.94 -6.39
N VAL A 31 -5.99 1.80 -5.70
CA VAL A 31 -5.24 0.54 -5.64
C VAL A 31 -5.37 -0.07 -4.26
N ALA A 32 -5.93 -1.28 -4.15
CA ALA A 32 -5.96 -2.04 -2.91
C ALA A 32 -4.64 -2.79 -2.71
N GLU A 33 -4.02 -2.60 -1.54
CA GLU A 33 -2.74 -3.21 -1.19
C GLU A 33 -2.88 -4.16 -0.01
N SER A 34 -2.20 -5.28 -0.08
CA SER A 34 -2.18 -6.35 0.93
C SER A 34 -3.49 -7.13 1.07
N GLY A 35 -3.35 -8.36 1.58
CA GLY A 35 -4.48 -9.21 1.91
C GLY A 35 -5.19 -9.88 0.76
N VAL A 36 -4.61 -9.86 -0.42
CA VAL A 36 -5.13 -10.60 -1.56
C VAL A 36 -4.46 -11.99 -1.58
N PHE A 37 -5.19 -13.01 -1.14
CA PHE A 37 -4.75 -14.40 -1.15
C PHE A 37 -5.47 -15.21 -2.24
N GLY A 38 -6.62 -14.75 -2.72
CA GLY A 38 -7.42 -15.43 -3.72
C GLY A 38 -8.51 -14.58 -4.35
N ALA A 39 -9.46 -15.25 -4.99
CA ALA A 39 -10.55 -14.62 -5.72
C ALA A 39 -11.49 -13.79 -4.82
N VAL A 40 -11.76 -14.28 -3.61
CA VAL A 40 -12.71 -13.66 -2.69
C VAL A 40 -12.29 -12.24 -2.32
N GLU A 41 -11.02 -12.05 -1.96
CA GLU A 41 -10.50 -10.72 -1.60
C GLU A 41 -10.50 -9.77 -2.79
N VAL A 42 -10.24 -10.27 -4.01
CA VAL A 42 -10.34 -9.45 -5.23
C VAL A 42 -11.77 -8.98 -5.47
N GLU A 43 -12.74 -9.88 -5.31
CA GLU A 43 -14.17 -9.53 -5.42
C GLU A 43 -14.58 -8.48 -4.39
N ASP A 44 -14.14 -8.63 -3.14
CA ASP A 44 -14.44 -7.68 -2.07
C ASP A 44 -13.85 -6.30 -2.36
N TYR A 45 -12.58 -6.22 -2.78
CA TYR A 45 -11.97 -4.95 -3.19
C TYR A 45 -12.61 -4.33 -4.42
N ALA A 46 -13.00 -5.15 -5.42
CA ALA A 46 -13.69 -4.66 -6.60
C ALA A 46 -15.09 -4.11 -6.26
N ARG A 47 -15.85 -4.78 -5.34
CA ARG A 47 -17.12 -4.24 -4.81
C ARG A 47 -16.93 -2.92 -4.07
N ALA A 48 -15.80 -2.75 -3.42
CA ALA A 48 -15.42 -1.53 -2.72
C ALA A 48 -14.85 -0.43 -3.64
N GLY A 49 -14.88 -0.61 -4.97
CA GLY A 49 -14.47 0.38 -5.95
C GLY A 49 -12.97 0.44 -6.21
N ALA A 50 -12.24 -0.65 -5.99
CA ALA A 50 -10.83 -0.73 -6.40
C ALA A 50 -10.71 -0.89 -7.93
N ASP A 51 -9.87 -0.07 -8.55
CA ASP A 51 -9.51 -0.17 -9.96
C ASP A 51 -8.40 -1.20 -10.20
N ALA A 52 -7.58 -1.44 -9.17
CA ALA A 52 -6.48 -2.39 -9.21
C ALA A 52 -6.19 -3.00 -7.83
N VAL A 53 -5.55 -4.16 -7.84
CA VAL A 53 -5.05 -4.82 -6.63
C VAL A 53 -3.54 -5.05 -6.72
N LEU A 54 -2.83 -4.87 -5.60
CA LEU A 54 -1.43 -5.25 -5.46
C LEU A 54 -1.36 -6.62 -4.79
N VAL A 55 -0.91 -7.61 -5.54
CA VAL A 55 -0.82 -9.00 -5.07
C VAL A 55 0.65 -9.42 -5.00
N GLY A 56 1.06 -9.93 -3.85
CA GLY A 56 2.37 -10.53 -3.66
C GLY A 56 2.23 -11.99 -3.24
N GLU A 57 1.90 -12.22 -1.97
CA GLU A 57 1.88 -13.53 -1.34
C GLU A 57 0.95 -14.51 -2.05
N GLY A 58 -0.27 -14.10 -2.39
CA GLY A 58 -1.27 -14.98 -3.03
C GLY A 58 -0.86 -15.53 -4.39
N VAL A 59 0.05 -14.85 -5.12
CA VAL A 59 0.63 -15.38 -6.36
C VAL A 59 1.94 -16.10 -6.08
N ALA A 60 2.82 -15.53 -5.24
CA ALA A 60 4.16 -16.07 -5.00
C ALA A 60 4.15 -17.45 -4.31
N THR A 61 3.14 -17.74 -3.49
CA THR A 61 2.99 -19.02 -2.76
C THR A 61 2.12 -20.05 -3.48
N ALA A 62 1.53 -19.68 -4.62
CA ALA A 62 0.68 -20.60 -5.38
C ALA A 62 1.52 -21.66 -6.11
N ASP A 63 1.05 -22.91 -6.11
CA ASP A 63 1.69 -24.01 -6.85
C ASP A 63 1.72 -23.75 -8.37
N ASN A 64 0.75 -23.00 -8.88
CA ASN A 64 0.67 -22.59 -10.27
C ASN A 64 0.35 -21.08 -10.33
N HIS A 65 1.37 -20.27 -10.57
CA HIS A 65 1.27 -18.82 -10.62
C HIS A 65 0.34 -18.32 -11.75
N GLU A 66 0.35 -18.99 -12.89
CA GLU A 66 -0.48 -18.65 -14.03
C GLU A 66 -1.97 -18.82 -13.71
N LEU A 67 -2.31 -19.98 -13.13
CA LEU A 67 -3.69 -20.27 -12.69
C LEU A 67 -4.14 -19.33 -11.57
N ALA A 68 -3.24 -18.96 -10.67
CA ALA A 68 -3.53 -17.99 -9.61
C ALA A 68 -3.92 -16.64 -10.21
N VAL A 69 -3.12 -16.09 -11.14
CA VAL A 69 -3.43 -14.81 -11.79
C VAL A 69 -4.70 -14.89 -12.63
N GLU A 70 -4.92 -15.98 -13.35
CA GLU A 70 -6.17 -16.22 -14.11
C GLU A 70 -7.41 -16.10 -13.20
N ARG A 71 -7.38 -16.73 -12.03
CA ARG A 71 -8.48 -16.69 -11.05
C ARG A 71 -8.73 -15.29 -10.52
N LEU A 72 -7.66 -14.55 -10.18
CA LEU A 72 -7.75 -13.17 -9.69
C LEU A 72 -8.37 -12.25 -10.74
N VAL A 73 -7.95 -12.35 -12.01
CA VAL A 73 -8.47 -11.54 -13.11
C VAL A 73 -9.95 -11.84 -13.36
N LYS A 74 -10.34 -13.13 -13.37
CA LYS A 74 -11.76 -13.52 -13.53
C LYS A 74 -12.62 -12.97 -12.39
N ALA A 75 -12.14 -13.06 -11.14
CA ALA A 75 -12.85 -12.55 -9.98
C ALA A 75 -13.10 -11.03 -10.07
N GLY A 76 -12.06 -10.23 -10.39
CA GLY A 76 -12.20 -8.79 -10.54
C GLY A 76 -13.16 -8.37 -11.66
N ALA A 77 -13.15 -9.10 -12.80
CA ALA A 77 -13.99 -8.79 -13.94
C ALA A 77 -15.49 -9.10 -13.71
N GLN A 78 -15.84 -9.91 -12.72
CA GLN A 78 -17.22 -10.31 -12.44
C GLN A 78 -17.97 -9.37 -11.50
N VAL A 79 -17.28 -8.41 -10.88
CA VAL A 79 -17.85 -7.55 -9.85
C VAL A 79 -18.18 -6.16 -10.40
N LYS A 80 -19.33 -5.61 -9.97
CA LYS A 80 -19.68 -4.20 -10.16
C LYS A 80 -19.38 -3.43 -8.86
N ALA A 81 -18.77 -2.23 -8.98
CA ALA A 81 -18.47 -1.35 -7.85
C ALA A 81 -19.73 -0.93 -7.07
N SER A 82 -19.61 -0.76 -5.76
CA SER A 82 -20.66 -0.27 -4.85
C SER A 82 -20.29 1.09 -4.27
N GLU A 83 -21.28 1.85 -3.76
CA GLU A 83 -21.08 3.15 -3.12
C GLU A 83 -20.47 3.02 -1.70
N THR A 84 -19.58 3.94 -1.31
CA THR A 84 -18.80 3.90 -0.05
C THR A 84 -18.94 5.18 0.80
N THR A 85 -18.71 5.11 2.13
CA THR A 85 -18.90 6.19 3.12
C THR A 85 -17.56 6.73 3.70
N PRO A 86 -17.37 8.08 3.86
CA PRO A 86 -16.09 8.72 4.23
C PRO A 86 -15.59 8.57 5.68
N LEU A 87 -14.26 8.69 5.90
CA LEU A 87 -13.55 8.66 7.19
C LEU A 87 -13.21 10.04 7.75
N SER A 88 -13.09 10.13 9.09
CA SER A 88 -12.78 11.34 9.85
C SER A 88 -11.28 11.66 9.99
N GLU A 89 -10.95 12.94 10.27
CA GLU A 89 -9.60 13.50 10.31
C GLU A 89 -8.65 12.91 11.37
N HIS A 90 -7.33 12.92 11.05
CA HIS A 90 -6.24 12.53 11.93
C HIS A 90 -5.96 13.57 13.02
N GLN A 91 -5.96 13.16 14.30
CA GLN A 91 -5.58 13.99 15.44
C GLN A 91 -4.60 13.26 16.37
N GLY A 92 -3.34 13.63 16.34
CA GLY A 92 -2.31 13.02 17.16
C GLY A 92 -2.15 11.52 16.89
N PRO A 93 -2.15 10.66 17.94
CA PRO A 93 -2.03 9.22 17.77
C PRO A 93 -3.33 8.53 17.34
N TYR A 94 -4.38 9.30 17.04
CA TYR A 94 -5.71 8.79 16.69
C TYR A 94 -6.08 9.10 15.24
N TRP A 95 -6.87 8.18 14.65
CA TRP A 95 -7.51 8.28 13.34
C TRP A 95 -9.00 8.08 13.56
N GLY A 96 -9.71 9.17 13.87
CA GLY A 96 -11.09 9.09 14.36
C GLY A 96 -11.18 8.27 15.65
N GLN A 97 -12.01 7.22 15.66
CA GLN A 97 -12.13 6.31 16.80
C GLN A 97 -10.99 5.27 16.93
N PHE A 98 -10.07 5.22 15.96
CA PHE A 98 -8.99 4.25 15.91
C PHE A 98 -7.65 4.85 16.34
N GLY A 99 -6.71 3.99 16.74
CA GLY A 99 -5.36 4.41 17.11
C GLY A 99 -5.12 4.41 18.60
N GLY A 100 -4.23 5.28 19.08
CA GLY A 100 -3.78 5.37 20.47
C GLY A 100 -2.34 4.87 20.65
N ARG A 101 -1.85 4.95 21.89
CA ARG A 101 -0.50 4.54 22.29
C ARG A 101 -0.59 3.40 23.28
N TYR A 102 -0.36 2.19 22.82
CA TYR A 102 -0.38 0.95 23.63
C TYR A 102 1.05 0.49 23.87
N VAL A 103 1.81 1.28 24.66
CA VAL A 103 3.23 1.06 24.95
C VAL A 103 3.47 1.19 26.46
N PRO A 104 4.57 0.61 27.00
CA PRO A 104 5.00 0.87 28.39
C PRO A 104 5.19 2.37 28.64
N GLU A 105 4.83 2.82 29.84
CA GLU A 105 4.87 4.24 30.24
C GLU A 105 6.26 4.89 30.02
N ALA A 106 7.33 4.14 30.21
CA ALA A 106 8.70 4.59 29.98
C ALA A 106 8.98 5.06 28.55
N LEU A 107 8.16 4.66 27.55
CA LEU A 107 8.32 5.04 26.14
C LEU A 107 7.47 6.26 25.76
N ILE A 108 6.57 6.71 26.60
CA ILE A 108 5.62 7.79 26.25
C ILE A 108 6.36 9.09 25.95
N THR A 109 7.32 9.49 26.77
CA THR A 109 8.12 10.72 26.54
C THR A 109 8.87 10.68 25.20
N ALA A 110 9.47 9.54 24.87
CA ALA A 110 10.17 9.38 23.58
C ALA A 110 9.21 9.45 22.38
N LEU A 111 7.98 8.92 22.54
CA LEU A 111 6.96 9.00 21.50
C LEU A 111 6.38 10.41 21.35
N ASP A 112 6.24 11.16 22.44
CA ASP A 112 5.85 12.57 22.39
C ASP A 112 6.90 13.41 21.64
N GLU A 113 8.17 13.17 21.91
CA GLU A 113 9.27 13.79 21.20
C GLU A 113 9.25 13.43 19.71
N LEU A 114 9.09 12.15 19.38
CA LEU A 114 8.99 11.67 17.99
C LEU A 114 7.83 12.34 17.26
N GLU A 115 6.66 12.44 17.88
CA GLU A 115 5.48 13.07 17.26
C GLU A 115 5.73 14.57 16.99
N ARG A 116 6.34 15.26 17.94
CA ARG A 116 6.73 16.67 17.79
C ARG A 116 7.73 16.84 16.65
N VAL A 117 8.79 16.03 16.61
CA VAL A 117 9.83 16.08 15.56
C VAL A 117 9.23 15.71 14.20
N TYR A 118 8.38 14.70 14.15
CA TYR A 118 7.68 14.31 12.92
C TYR A 118 6.80 15.43 12.37
N THR A 119 6.01 16.08 13.23
CA THR A 119 5.15 17.21 12.83
C THR A 119 5.97 18.37 12.27
N GLN A 120 7.11 18.70 12.90
CA GLN A 120 8.02 19.71 12.39
C GLN A 120 8.67 19.31 11.07
N ALA A 121 9.16 18.08 10.96
CA ALA A 121 9.79 17.55 9.76
C ALA A 121 8.80 17.49 8.57
N LYS A 122 7.55 17.15 8.83
CA LYS A 122 6.49 17.13 7.81
C LYS A 122 6.23 18.52 7.20
N ALA A 123 6.43 19.59 7.95
CA ALA A 123 6.27 20.97 7.48
C ALA A 123 7.57 21.60 6.94
N ASP A 124 8.72 20.93 7.07
CA ASP A 124 10.03 21.47 6.71
C ASP A 124 10.45 21.10 5.27
N PRO A 125 10.56 22.07 4.36
CA PRO A 125 11.00 21.84 2.98
C PRO A 125 12.41 21.21 2.86
N GLU A 126 13.34 21.52 3.78
CA GLU A 126 14.68 20.96 3.74
C GLU A 126 14.69 19.47 4.12
N PHE A 127 13.81 19.05 5.05
CA PHE A 127 13.61 17.64 5.33
C PHE A 127 13.10 16.89 4.09
N HIS A 128 12.10 17.43 3.44
CA HIS A 128 11.56 16.85 2.20
C HIS A 128 12.62 16.77 1.11
N LYS A 129 13.42 17.78 0.94
CA LYS A 129 14.50 17.83 -0.06
C LYS A 129 15.59 16.77 0.24
N GLU A 130 16.03 16.66 1.52
CA GLU A 130 17.00 15.63 1.94
C GLU A 130 16.42 14.24 1.70
N PHE A 131 15.18 13.99 2.14
CA PHE A 131 14.49 12.72 1.95
C PHE A 131 14.35 12.36 0.46
N MET A 132 13.86 13.28 -0.37
CA MET A 132 13.71 13.04 -1.81
C MET A 132 15.05 12.82 -2.51
N THR A 133 16.11 13.50 -2.07
CA THR A 133 17.46 13.29 -2.60
C THR A 133 17.94 11.85 -2.31
N LEU A 134 17.70 11.35 -1.09
CA LEU A 134 18.03 9.97 -0.73
C LEU A 134 17.16 8.97 -1.50
N GLN A 135 15.87 9.25 -1.67
CA GLN A 135 14.98 8.39 -2.45
C GLN A 135 15.47 8.25 -3.90
N GLN A 136 15.88 9.35 -4.52
CA GLN A 136 16.33 9.34 -5.93
C GLN A 136 17.74 8.76 -6.09
N ARG A 137 18.70 9.19 -5.27
CA ARG A 137 20.12 8.89 -5.49
C ARG A 137 20.62 7.62 -4.79
N TYR A 138 20.00 7.27 -3.68
CA TYR A 138 20.40 6.11 -2.88
C TYR A 138 19.45 4.93 -3.06
N VAL A 139 18.14 5.16 -3.06
CA VAL A 139 17.14 4.09 -3.21
C VAL A 139 16.92 3.70 -4.67
N GLY A 140 16.96 4.66 -5.61
CA GLY A 140 16.64 4.44 -7.02
C GLY A 140 15.16 4.70 -7.34
N ARG A 141 14.51 5.58 -6.60
CA ARG A 141 13.11 5.97 -6.82
C ARG A 141 12.96 7.06 -7.89
N PRO A 142 11.84 7.06 -8.62
CA PRO A 142 10.74 6.09 -8.56
C PRO A 142 11.13 4.73 -9.15
N SER A 143 10.78 3.63 -8.46
CA SER A 143 11.01 2.28 -9.01
C SER A 143 10.14 2.08 -10.26
N PRO A 144 10.66 1.38 -11.29
CA PRO A 144 9.94 1.19 -12.54
C PRO A 144 8.61 0.46 -12.36
N LEU A 145 7.62 0.85 -13.15
CA LEU A 145 6.41 0.08 -13.41
C LEU A 145 6.53 -0.52 -14.81
N THR A 146 6.83 -1.82 -14.88
CA THR A 146 7.11 -2.52 -16.12
C THR A 146 5.90 -3.33 -16.56
N GLU A 147 5.38 -3.07 -17.75
CA GLU A 147 4.32 -3.89 -18.32
C GLU A 147 4.86 -5.27 -18.70
N ALA A 148 4.08 -6.32 -18.41
CA ALA A 148 4.36 -7.70 -18.77
C ALA A 148 3.43 -8.17 -19.93
N PRO A 149 3.69 -7.72 -21.19
CA PRO A 149 2.76 -7.91 -22.30
C PRO A 149 2.55 -9.38 -22.66
N ARG A 150 3.60 -10.22 -22.55
CA ARG A 150 3.46 -11.66 -22.78
C ARG A 150 2.54 -12.31 -21.75
N PHE A 151 2.64 -11.89 -20.48
CA PHE A 151 1.79 -12.43 -19.42
C PHE A 151 0.36 -11.93 -19.57
N SER A 152 0.16 -10.66 -19.91
CA SER A 152 -1.15 -10.09 -20.23
C SER A 152 -1.82 -10.84 -21.39
N ALA A 153 -1.07 -11.12 -22.47
CA ALA A 153 -1.59 -11.87 -23.62
C ALA A 153 -1.98 -13.31 -23.27
N LEU A 154 -1.17 -14.00 -22.45
CA LEU A 154 -1.45 -15.35 -21.97
C LEU A 154 -2.73 -15.39 -21.12
N VAL A 155 -2.91 -14.42 -20.21
CA VAL A 155 -4.13 -14.30 -19.41
C VAL A 155 -5.34 -14.06 -20.31
N LYS A 156 -5.23 -13.16 -21.30
CA LYS A 156 -6.30 -12.91 -22.28
C LYS A 156 -6.67 -14.16 -23.07
N GLU A 157 -5.70 -14.92 -23.56
CA GLU A 157 -5.92 -16.19 -24.27
C GLU A 157 -6.71 -17.19 -23.41
N LYS A 158 -6.35 -17.31 -22.13
CA LYS A 158 -6.97 -18.28 -21.21
C LYS A 158 -8.31 -17.86 -20.64
N THR A 159 -8.53 -16.56 -20.45
CA THR A 159 -9.73 -16.05 -19.78
C THR A 159 -10.73 -15.39 -20.71
N GLY A 160 -10.30 -14.95 -21.90
CA GLY A 160 -11.04 -14.05 -22.78
C GLY A 160 -11.09 -12.60 -22.29
N LEU A 161 -10.48 -12.28 -21.15
CA LEU A 161 -10.52 -10.96 -20.51
C LEU A 161 -9.29 -10.13 -20.87
N ASP A 162 -9.50 -8.84 -21.13
CA ASP A 162 -8.45 -7.89 -21.52
C ASP A 162 -7.85 -7.22 -20.29
N ALA A 163 -7.06 -7.98 -19.53
CA ALA A 163 -6.35 -7.50 -18.34
C ALA A 163 -4.89 -7.17 -18.66
N ARG A 164 -4.40 -6.02 -18.16
CA ARG A 164 -3.00 -5.62 -18.28
C ARG A 164 -2.26 -5.94 -16.98
N ILE A 165 -1.15 -6.66 -17.09
CA ILE A 165 -0.30 -7.05 -15.97
C ILE A 165 0.94 -6.15 -15.92
N PHE A 166 1.18 -5.54 -14.78
CA PHE A 166 2.35 -4.70 -14.52
C PHE A 166 3.15 -5.23 -13.35
N LEU A 167 4.47 -5.12 -13.45
CA LEU A 167 5.40 -5.43 -12.38
C LEU A 167 5.89 -4.11 -11.75
N LYS A 168 5.52 -3.86 -10.51
CA LYS A 168 6.12 -2.79 -9.71
C LYS A 168 7.46 -3.28 -9.17
N ARG A 169 8.55 -2.80 -9.79
CA ARG A 169 9.91 -3.34 -9.63
C ARG A 169 10.59 -2.83 -8.34
N GLU A 170 10.00 -3.14 -7.19
CA GLU A 170 10.59 -2.80 -5.89
C GLU A 170 11.87 -3.60 -5.58
N ASP A 171 12.09 -4.70 -6.30
CA ASP A 171 13.31 -5.48 -6.31
C ASP A 171 14.55 -4.70 -6.83
N LEU A 172 14.31 -3.66 -7.62
CA LEU A 172 15.37 -2.77 -8.15
C LEU A 172 15.78 -1.64 -7.20
N ASN A 173 15.05 -1.45 -6.10
CA ASN A 173 15.46 -0.50 -5.07
C ASN A 173 16.74 -0.99 -4.37
N HIS A 174 17.54 -0.04 -3.86
CA HIS A 174 18.63 -0.40 -2.93
C HIS A 174 18.07 -1.26 -1.79
N THR A 175 18.74 -2.33 -1.43
CA THR A 175 18.28 -3.41 -0.53
C THR A 175 17.29 -4.42 -1.15
N GLY A 176 16.87 -4.27 -2.40
CA GLY A 176 15.99 -5.21 -3.08
C GLY A 176 14.54 -5.23 -2.58
N ALA A 177 14.10 -4.20 -1.84
CA ALA A 177 12.75 -4.13 -1.30
C ALA A 177 12.28 -2.70 -1.02
N HIS A 178 10.95 -2.50 -0.96
CA HIS A 178 10.33 -1.21 -0.65
C HIS A 178 10.58 -0.68 0.77
N LYS A 179 10.96 -1.54 1.71
CA LYS A 179 11.17 -1.16 3.14
C LYS A 179 12.23 -0.09 3.34
N ILE A 180 13.18 0.05 2.43
CA ILE A 180 14.21 1.10 2.48
C ILE A 180 13.59 2.51 2.54
N ASN A 181 12.44 2.74 1.92
CA ASN A 181 11.76 4.04 1.95
C ASN A 181 11.41 4.48 3.36
N ASN A 182 10.79 3.56 4.11
CA ASN A 182 10.39 3.81 5.49
C ASN A 182 11.62 3.92 6.41
N ALA A 183 12.60 3.04 6.23
CA ALA A 183 13.82 3.05 7.02
C ALA A 183 14.58 4.38 6.90
N LEU A 184 14.68 4.96 5.70
CA LEU A 184 15.33 6.26 5.51
C LEU A 184 14.56 7.41 6.15
N GLY A 185 13.22 7.42 6.03
CA GLY A 185 12.39 8.43 6.71
C GLY A 185 12.57 8.39 8.23
N GLN A 186 12.54 7.18 8.81
CA GLN A 186 12.77 6.99 10.24
C GLN A 186 14.21 7.40 10.65
N ALA A 187 15.22 7.05 9.87
CA ALA A 187 16.61 7.42 10.16
C ALA A 187 16.81 8.95 10.16
N LEU A 188 16.17 9.66 9.22
CA LEU A 188 16.21 11.13 9.20
C LEU A 188 15.50 11.76 10.42
N LEU A 189 14.40 11.15 10.89
CA LEU A 189 13.73 11.60 12.12
C LEU A 189 14.62 11.37 13.35
N VAL A 190 15.22 10.18 13.47
CA VAL A 190 16.16 9.88 14.56
C VAL A 190 17.33 10.86 14.55
N LYS A 191 17.90 11.17 13.38
CA LYS A 191 18.98 12.18 13.24
C LYS A 191 18.55 13.57 13.76
N ARG A 192 17.26 13.91 13.70
CA ARG A 192 16.72 15.19 14.18
C ARG A 192 16.37 15.18 15.68
N MET A 193 16.19 14.01 16.25
CA MET A 193 15.94 13.84 17.69
C MET A 193 17.23 13.96 18.52
N GLY A 194 18.40 13.80 17.92
CA GLY A 194 19.72 13.84 18.55
C GLY A 194 20.33 12.47 18.62
#